data_f1a9d20830548c99d8b35a7fdbfeaa4e
#
_entry.id   f1a9d20830548c99d8b35a7fdbfeaa4e
#
_cell.length_a   1.000
_cell.length_b   1.000
_cell.length_c   1.000
_cell.angle_alpha   90.00
_cell.angle_beta   90.00
_cell.angle_gamma   90.00
#
_symmetry.space_group_name_H-M   'P 1'
#
loop_
_entity.id
_entity.type
_entity.pdbx_description
1 polymer ?
#
loop_
_entity_poly.entity_id
_entity_poly.type
_entity_poly.pdbx_seq_one_letter_code
_entity_poly.pdbx_strand_id
1 'polypeptide(L)'
;MADLTPPVALAAFAAAPIAGASGLAISFQAIRVAIAGFIVPFMAVYSPALMLQGDDLGATAYVVLKALVAVGMWGAGAIGFLLTPLNAAERVTAIVAASFLVVALPMTDEIGFAAVAAFVAWHVWRSRSA
;
A
#
# COMPACT_ATOMS: atom_id res chain seq x y z
N MET A 1 -8.50 14.47 -1.22
CA MET A 1 -7.03 14.25 -1.19
C MET A 1 -6.21 15.54 -1.30
N ALA A 2 -6.77 16.64 -1.81
CA ALA A 2 -6.06 17.92 -1.93
C ALA A 2 -5.44 18.44 -0.61
N ASP A 3 -6.08 18.17 0.52
CA ASP A 3 -5.59 18.62 1.84
C ASP A 3 -4.28 17.94 2.29
N LEU A 4 -3.91 16.81 1.68
CA LEU A 4 -2.68 16.09 1.99
C LEU A 4 -1.61 16.26 0.92
N THR A 5 -2.01 16.62 -0.32
CA THR A 5 -1.10 16.66 -1.46
C THR A 5 -0.54 18.06 -1.71
N PRO A 6 0.82 18.20 -1.90
CA PRO A 6 1.40 19.47 -2.31
C PRO A 6 0.87 19.91 -3.69
N PRO A 7 0.80 21.19 -3.95
CA PRO A 7 1.20 22.33 -3.12
C PRO A 7 0.13 22.80 -2.12
N VAL A 8 -1.11 22.30 -2.20
CA VAL A 8 -2.23 22.76 -1.38
C VAL A 8 -2.06 22.29 0.07
N ALA A 9 -2.07 20.99 0.31
CA ALA A 9 -1.73 20.31 1.57
C ALA A 9 -2.12 21.03 2.87
N LEU A 10 -3.34 21.60 2.93
CA LEU A 10 -3.78 22.47 4.03
C LEU A 10 -3.63 21.83 5.41
N ALA A 11 -4.00 20.55 5.54
CA ALA A 11 -3.86 19.81 6.79
C ALA A 11 -2.39 19.64 7.21
N ALA A 12 -1.49 19.40 6.27
CA ALA A 12 -0.06 19.28 6.54
C ALA A 12 0.57 20.62 6.97
N PHE A 13 0.14 21.72 6.34
CA PHE A 13 0.60 23.05 6.74
C PHE A 13 0.03 23.46 8.10
N ALA A 14 -1.20 23.09 8.43
CA ALA A 14 -1.78 23.32 9.75
C ALA A 14 -1.08 22.51 10.85
N ALA A 15 -0.58 21.31 10.53
CA ALA A 15 0.17 20.48 11.46
C ALA A 15 1.64 20.92 11.64
N ALA A 16 2.18 21.74 10.75
CA ALA A 16 3.59 22.14 10.74
C ALA A 16 4.06 22.80 12.05
N PRO A 17 3.33 23.74 12.64
CA PRO A 17 3.72 24.35 13.92
C PRO A 17 3.76 23.34 15.08
N ILE A 18 2.84 22.38 15.07
CA ILE A 18 2.71 21.35 16.12
C ILE A 18 3.87 20.36 16.01
N ALA A 19 4.20 19.96 14.79
CA ALA A 19 5.25 18.99 14.50
C ALA A 19 6.66 19.58 14.51
N GLY A 20 6.82 20.90 14.52
CA GLY A 20 8.12 21.57 14.42
C GLY A 20 8.87 21.30 13.10
N ALA A 21 8.11 21.01 12.02
CA ALA A 21 8.65 20.67 10.71
C ALA A 21 7.98 21.50 9.60
N SER A 22 8.57 21.52 8.41
CA SER A 22 7.97 22.25 7.29
C SER A 22 6.71 21.56 6.79
N GLY A 23 5.67 22.32 6.39
CA GLY A 23 4.43 21.79 5.85
C GLY A 23 4.63 20.88 4.62
N LEU A 24 5.64 21.19 3.78
CA LEU A 24 6.01 20.33 2.65
C LEU A 24 6.57 18.97 3.10
N ALA A 25 7.45 18.96 4.10
CA ALA A 25 7.97 17.69 4.63
C ALA A 25 6.86 16.83 5.22
N ILE A 26 5.93 17.44 5.94
CA ILE A 26 4.77 16.73 6.51
C ILE A 26 3.86 16.21 5.40
N SER A 27 3.59 16.99 4.34
CA SER A 27 2.73 16.55 3.23
C SER A 27 3.32 15.37 2.47
N PHE A 28 4.63 15.32 2.23
CA PHE A 28 5.28 14.15 1.63
C PHE A 28 5.18 12.90 2.52
N GLN A 29 5.29 13.05 3.84
CA GLN A 29 5.08 11.93 4.76
C GLN A 29 3.62 11.51 4.81
N ALA A 30 2.69 12.46 4.81
CA ALA A 30 1.25 12.20 4.80
C ALA A 30 0.81 11.39 3.57
N ILE A 31 1.36 11.69 2.36
CA ILE A 31 1.09 10.91 1.15
C ILE A 31 1.54 9.47 1.31
N ARG A 32 2.71 9.22 1.89
CA ARG A 32 3.21 7.86 2.11
C ARG A 32 2.28 7.04 3.01
N VAL A 33 1.74 7.66 4.05
CA VAL A 33 0.79 7.01 4.96
C VAL A 33 -0.58 6.85 4.29
N ALA A 34 -1.02 7.83 3.50
CA ALA A 34 -2.31 7.84 2.85
C ALA A 34 -2.37 7.04 1.53
N ILE A 35 -1.32 6.27 1.20
CA ILE A 35 -1.21 5.57 -0.09
C ILE A 35 -2.42 4.66 -0.37
N ALA A 36 -2.98 4.02 0.65
CA ALA A 36 -4.19 3.21 0.56
C ALA A 36 -5.38 3.99 -0.01
N GLY A 37 -5.52 5.26 0.40
CA GLY A 37 -6.59 6.14 -0.06
C GLY A 37 -6.50 6.47 -1.56
N PHE A 38 -5.35 6.27 -2.18
CA PHE A 38 -5.17 6.41 -3.63
C PHE A 38 -5.39 5.10 -4.36
N ILE A 39 -4.97 3.96 -3.81
CA ILE A 39 -5.00 2.64 -4.47
C ILE A 39 -6.39 2.02 -4.43
N VAL A 40 -7.05 2.03 -3.26
CA VAL A 40 -8.34 1.35 -3.06
C VAL A 40 -9.43 1.81 -4.05
N PRO A 41 -9.61 3.11 -4.36
CA PRO A 41 -10.59 3.54 -5.36
C PRO A 41 -10.34 2.98 -6.75
N PHE A 42 -9.07 2.85 -7.17
CA PHE A 42 -8.75 2.20 -8.46
C PHE A 42 -9.10 0.71 -8.45
N MET A 43 -8.80 0.00 -7.38
CA MET A 43 -9.17 -1.40 -7.24
C MET A 43 -10.70 -1.59 -7.27
N ALA A 44 -11.45 -0.68 -6.65
CA ALA A 44 -12.91 -0.73 -6.64
C ALA A 44 -13.53 -0.56 -8.03
N VAL A 45 -12.94 0.27 -8.89
CA VAL A 45 -13.40 0.45 -10.29
C VAL A 45 -13.25 -0.85 -11.09
N TYR A 46 -12.15 -1.58 -10.91
CA TYR A 46 -11.89 -2.83 -11.64
C TYR A 46 -12.50 -4.07 -10.98
N SER A 47 -12.91 -3.98 -9.73
CA SER A 47 -13.45 -5.09 -8.94
C SER A 47 -14.67 -4.64 -8.15
N PRO A 48 -15.89 -4.67 -8.75
CA PRO A 48 -17.13 -4.28 -8.06
C PRO A 48 -17.39 -5.07 -6.77
N ALA A 49 -16.86 -6.30 -6.66
CA ALA A 49 -16.92 -7.10 -5.45
C ALA A 49 -16.27 -6.41 -4.23
N LEU A 50 -15.30 -5.50 -4.43
CA LEU A 50 -14.72 -4.69 -3.35
C LEU A 50 -15.74 -3.70 -2.76
N MET A 51 -16.75 -3.33 -3.54
CA MET A 51 -17.87 -2.47 -3.12
C MET A 51 -19.05 -3.27 -2.57
N LEU A 52 -18.86 -4.56 -2.29
CA LEU A 52 -19.92 -5.50 -1.85
C LEU A 52 -21.11 -5.61 -2.82
N GLN A 53 -20.86 -5.41 -4.11
CA GLN A 53 -21.87 -5.44 -5.17
C GLN A 53 -21.92 -6.80 -5.90
N GLY A 54 -21.48 -7.88 -5.25
CA GLY A 54 -21.51 -9.24 -5.79
C GLY A 54 -22.39 -10.14 -4.93
N ASP A 55 -23.05 -11.11 -5.56
CA ASP A 55 -23.87 -12.12 -4.87
C ASP A 55 -23.01 -13.25 -4.26
N ASP A 56 -21.71 -13.31 -4.59
CA ASP A 56 -20.78 -14.33 -4.10
C ASP A 56 -19.89 -13.79 -2.98
N LEU A 57 -20.16 -14.25 -1.76
CA LEU A 57 -19.36 -13.92 -0.57
C LEU A 57 -17.92 -14.42 -0.67
N GLY A 58 -17.69 -15.54 -1.38
CA GLY A 58 -16.34 -16.07 -1.57
C GLY A 58 -15.47 -15.15 -2.43
N ALA A 59 -16.03 -14.71 -3.57
CA ALA A 59 -15.37 -13.75 -4.44
C ALA A 59 -15.11 -12.41 -3.72
N THR A 60 -16.08 -11.94 -2.95
CA THR A 60 -15.94 -10.70 -2.15
C THR A 60 -14.81 -10.83 -1.12
N ALA A 61 -14.78 -11.92 -0.35
CA ALA A 61 -13.73 -12.15 0.65
C ALA A 61 -12.34 -12.23 0.00
N TYR A 62 -12.21 -12.89 -1.15
CA TYR A 62 -10.98 -12.96 -1.91
C TYR A 62 -10.48 -11.57 -2.34
N VAL A 63 -11.35 -10.74 -2.93
CA VAL A 63 -10.97 -9.39 -3.38
C VAL A 63 -10.61 -8.47 -2.21
N VAL A 64 -11.31 -8.57 -1.08
CA VAL A 64 -10.98 -7.83 0.15
C VAL A 64 -9.63 -8.26 0.69
N LEU A 65 -9.34 -9.56 0.78
CA LEU A 65 -8.03 -10.05 1.20
C LEU A 65 -6.92 -9.58 0.28
N LYS A 66 -7.13 -9.67 -1.04
CA LYS A 66 -6.21 -9.16 -2.07
C LYS A 66 -5.92 -7.67 -1.87
N ALA A 67 -6.95 -6.86 -1.63
CA ALA A 67 -6.81 -5.43 -1.39
C ALA A 67 -6.02 -5.13 -0.10
N LEU A 68 -6.29 -5.86 0.99
CA LEU A 68 -5.56 -5.69 2.25
C LEU A 68 -4.07 -6.02 2.09
N VAL A 69 -3.75 -7.11 1.40
CA VAL A 69 -2.36 -7.51 1.12
C VAL A 69 -1.67 -6.48 0.23
N ALA A 70 -2.32 -6.04 -0.85
CA ALA A 70 -1.77 -5.03 -1.76
C ALA A 70 -1.48 -3.72 -1.05
N VAL A 71 -2.46 -3.19 -0.29
CA VAL A 71 -2.31 -1.94 0.47
C VAL A 71 -1.24 -2.06 1.55
N GLY A 72 -1.19 -3.19 2.27
CA GLY A 72 -0.17 -3.43 3.29
C GLY A 72 1.25 -3.42 2.71
N MET A 73 1.45 -4.09 1.58
CA MET A 73 2.76 -4.14 0.89
C MET A 73 3.15 -2.80 0.27
N TRP A 74 2.19 -2.08 -0.34
CA TRP A 74 2.42 -0.71 -0.80
C TRP A 74 2.80 0.21 0.35
N GLY A 75 2.08 0.13 1.47
CA GLY A 75 2.38 0.89 2.68
C GLY A 75 3.78 0.60 3.21
N ALA A 76 4.14 -0.67 3.34
CA ALA A 76 5.48 -1.09 3.78
C ALA A 76 6.58 -0.53 2.86
N GLY A 77 6.40 -0.64 1.53
CA GLY A 77 7.32 -0.09 0.55
C GLY A 77 7.43 1.43 0.60
N ALA A 78 6.30 2.14 0.75
CA ALA A 78 6.26 3.61 0.82
C ALA A 78 6.90 4.14 2.11
N ILE A 79 6.58 3.54 3.26
CA ILE A 79 7.14 3.91 4.56
C ILE A 79 8.60 3.46 4.69
N GLY A 80 8.94 2.29 4.12
CA GLY A 80 10.27 1.69 4.22
C GLY A 80 10.46 0.85 5.48
N PHE A 81 9.37 0.31 6.03
CA PHE A 81 9.36 -0.52 7.23
C PHE A 81 8.27 -1.61 7.11
N LEU A 82 8.59 -2.83 7.48
CA LEU A 82 7.63 -3.92 7.64
C LEU A 82 7.78 -4.52 9.05
N LEU A 83 8.66 -5.48 9.24
CA LEU A 83 9.09 -5.99 10.56
C LEU A 83 10.43 -5.37 10.97
N THR A 84 11.25 -5.07 10.00
CA THR A 84 12.54 -4.38 10.12
C THR A 84 12.62 -3.29 9.04
N PRO A 85 13.55 -2.32 9.16
CA PRO A 85 13.75 -1.32 8.12
C PRO A 85 14.05 -1.99 6.76
N LEU A 86 13.35 -1.53 5.73
CA LEU A 86 13.51 -2.00 4.36
C LEU A 86 14.57 -1.18 3.63
N ASN A 87 15.50 -1.85 2.98
CA ASN A 87 16.44 -1.18 2.08
C ASN A 87 15.75 -0.76 0.76
N ALA A 88 16.42 0.04 -0.08
CA ALA A 88 15.84 0.57 -1.29
C ALA A 88 15.36 -0.53 -2.27
N ALA A 89 16.12 -1.61 -2.41
CA ALA A 89 15.74 -2.74 -3.27
C ALA A 89 14.51 -3.47 -2.73
N GLU A 90 14.43 -3.69 -1.42
CA GLU A 90 13.27 -4.32 -0.76
C GLU A 90 12.00 -3.46 -0.90
N ARG A 91 12.13 -2.15 -0.80
CA ARG A 91 11.01 -1.24 -1.01
C ARG A 91 10.46 -1.32 -2.44
N VAL A 92 11.36 -1.34 -3.43
CA VAL A 92 10.97 -1.47 -4.84
C VAL A 92 10.31 -2.83 -5.08
N THR A 93 10.88 -3.93 -4.58
CA THR A 93 10.28 -5.26 -4.75
C THR A 93 8.93 -5.39 -4.07
N ALA A 94 8.74 -4.82 -2.87
CA ALA A 94 7.45 -4.78 -2.19
C ALA A 94 6.39 -4.03 -3.00
N ILE A 95 6.74 -2.86 -3.55
CA ILE A 95 5.83 -2.04 -4.38
C ILE A 95 5.49 -2.77 -5.68
N VAL A 96 6.47 -3.36 -6.36
CA VAL A 96 6.25 -4.11 -7.61
C VAL A 96 5.36 -5.32 -7.37
N ALA A 97 5.63 -6.13 -6.34
CA ALA A 97 4.79 -7.28 -5.98
C ALA A 97 3.35 -6.88 -5.66
N ALA A 98 3.17 -5.79 -4.91
CA ALA A 98 1.85 -5.26 -4.60
C ALA A 98 1.13 -4.71 -5.84
N SER A 99 1.86 -4.14 -6.81
CA SER A 99 1.28 -3.63 -8.05
C SER A 99 0.65 -4.75 -8.89
N PHE A 100 1.23 -5.95 -8.90
CA PHE A 100 0.61 -7.12 -9.56
C PHE A 100 -0.74 -7.49 -8.94
N LEU A 101 -0.92 -7.29 -7.64
CA LEU A 101 -2.20 -7.51 -6.98
C LEU A 101 -3.22 -6.40 -7.25
N VAL A 102 -2.79 -5.18 -7.55
CA VAL A 102 -3.68 -4.07 -7.89
C VAL A 102 -4.23 -4.24 -9.31
N VAL A 103 -3.41 -4.76 -10.23
CA VAL A 103 -3.82 -4.98 -11.63
C VAL A 103 -4.79 -6.15 -11.71
N ALA A 104 -5.99 -5.92 -12.23
CA ALA A 104 -7.08 -6.92 -12.29
C ALA A 104 -6.98 -7.81 -13.55
N LEU A 105 -5.87 -8.53 -13.72
CA LEU A 105 -5.70 -9.51 -14.78
C LEU A 105 -5.62 -10.93 -14.19
N PRO A 106 -6.17 -11.96 -14.86
CA PRO A 106 -6.30 -13.31 -14.30
C PRO A 106 -4.97 -13.94 -13.82
N MET A 107 -3.87 -13.70 -14.53
CA MET A 107 -2.56 -14.27 -14.18
C MET A 107 -1.75 -13.40 -13.21
N THR A 108 -2.09 -12.12 -13.05
CA THR A 108 -1.32 -11.21 -12.18
C THR A 108 -1.56 -11.49 -10.71
N ASP A 109 -2.70 -12.05 -10.34
CA ASP A 109 -3.05 -12.37 -8.97
C ASP A 109 -2.16 -13.48 -8.41
N GLU A 110 -2.01 -14.58 -9.16
CA GLU A 110 -1.14 -15.72 -8.75
C GLU A 110 0.31 -15.27 -8.61
N ILE A 111 0.82 -14.53 -9.59
CA ILE A 111 2.18 -13.97 -9.57
C ILE A 111 2.34 -13.00 -8.40
N GLY A 112 1.36 -12.13 -8.17
CA GLY A 112 1.36 -11.16 -7.09
C GLY A 112 1.39 -11.82 -5.71
N PHE A 113 0.50 -12.79 -5.46
CA PHE A 113 0.50 -13.52 -4.20
C PHE A 113 1.77 -14.33 -4.00
N ALA A 114 2.28 -15.01 -5.03
CA ALA A 114 3.55 -15.74 -4.96
C ALA A 114 4.74 -14.81 -4.64
N ALA A 115 4.81 -13.65 -5.31
CA ALA A 115 5.85 -12.65 -5.08
C ALA A 115 5.79 -12.07 -3.67
N VAL A 116 4.59 -11.73 -3.18
CA VAL A 116 4.40 -11.24 -1.81
C VAL A 116 4.75 -12.31 -0.79
N ALA A 117 4.30 -13.56 -0.98
CA ALA A 117 4.61 -14.65 -0.07
C ALA A 117 6.13 -14.91 0.00
N ALA A 118 6.80 -14.95 -1.14
CA ALA A 118 8.26 -15.12 -1.22
C ALA A 118 9.00 -13.96 -0.53
N PHE A 119 8.57 -12.72 -0.76
CA PHE A 119 9.14 -11.53 -0.15
C PHE A 119 8.97 -11.54 1.37
N VAL A 120 7.76 -11.81 1.87
CA VAL A 120 7.47 -11.85 3.30
C VAL A 120 8.23 -12.99 3.98
N ALA A 121 8.25 -14.19 3.39
CA ALA A 121 8.98 -15.33 3.92
C ALA A 121 10.49 -15.03 4.05
N TRP A 122 11.09 -14.45 3.00
CA TRP A 122 12.48 -14.04 3.01
C TRP A 122 12.76 -12.94 4.04
N HIS A 123 11.86 -11.94 4.15
CA HIS A 123 12.01 -10.84 5.10
C HIS A 123 11.90 -11.33 6.56
N VAL A 124 10.95 -12.22 6.85
CA VAL A 124 10.80 -12.86 8.17
C VAL A 124 12.04 -13.69 8.51
N TRP A 125 12.55 -14.46 7.56
CA TRP A 125 13.77 -15.24 7.76
C TRP A 125 14.96 -14.34 8.10
N ARG A 126 15.16 -13.27 7.35
CA ARG A 126 16.21 -12.28 7.60
C ARG A 126 16.05 -11.59 8.97
N SER A 127 14.82 -11.23 9.35
CA SER A 127 14.54 -10.57 10.63
C SER A 127 14.82 -11.44 11.85
N ARG A 128 14.80 -12.77 11.68
CA ARG A 128 15.13 -13.74 12.75
C ARG A 128 16.62 -14.04 12.85
N SER A 129 17.37 -13.75 11.80
CA SER A 129 18.81 -13.99 11.73
C SER A 129 19.67 -12.75 12.01
N ALA A 130 19.05 -11.62 12.26
CA ALA A 130 19.66 -10.35 12.66
C ALA A 130 19.44 -10.07 14.14
#